data_b5471ecd0285da0f0261aecc7e8a444a
#
_entry.id   b5471ecd0285da0f0261aecc7e8a444a
#
_cell.length_a   1.000
_cell.length_b   1.000
_cell.length_c   1.000
_cell.angle_alpha   90.00
_cell.angle_beta   90.00
_cell.angle_gamma   90.00
#
_symmetry.space_group_name_H-M   'P 1'
#
loop_
_entity.id
_entity.type
_entity.pdbx_description
1 polymer ?
#
loop_
_entity_poly.entity_id
_entity_poly.type
_entity_poly.pdbx_seq_one_letter_code
_entity_poly.pdbx_strand_id
1 'polypeptide(L)'
;VTALTHSMSARSDRQHHFSWTDAGPFLALFALLVAGFLINPDFLSATNLGNVITRSAYVAIIAVGATFVISSGGLDLSVGSMVAFIAGVTIMFMNMMAPSLGLWAIPAGMVIAVIAGLLCGLANGLIVTVGRIEPFIATLGTMGIFRALITYMTDGGTIPIDRSLRDAYRPVYFGTVAGIPVPILLSALVAVIGAFVLYKTKYGRKCAAVGANEDVARYSGISVVKTRTIAYVIQGACVAVAAICYVPRLGAATPTTGQLWELQVITAVVIGGTALRGGKGRIWGTIAGAVILELIANLMVLSDFVSEYLVAAVQGVIIIIAMLVQRFSK
;
A
#
# COMPACT_ATOMS: atom_id res chain seq x y z
N VAL A 1 35.13 36.98 40.33
CA VAL A 1 34.83 37.57 39.04
C VAL A 1 35.79 36.93 38.02
N THR A 2 35.53 35.76 37.52
CA THR A 2 36.15 35.25 36.27
C THR A 2 35.51 33.91 35.94
N ALA A 3 35.01 33.77 34.74
CA ALA A 3 34.63 32.53 34.04
C ALA A 3 33.15 32.35 33.80
N LEU A 4 32.70 32.99 32.73
CA LEU A 4 31.53 32.53 31.92
C LEU A 4 31.85 32.88 30.47
N THR A 5 32.73 32.10 29.82
CA THR A 5 32.88 32.04 28.37
C THR A 5 33.25 30.62 27.96
N HIS A 6 32.33 29.70 27.96
CA HIS A 6 32.42 28.50 27.14
C HIS A 6 31.22 28.46 26.18
N SER A 7 31.49 29.10 25.12
CA SER A 7 30.99 29.12 23.76
C SER A 7 30.13 27.94 23.38
N MET A 8 28.93 28.32 23.00
CA MET A 8 28.06 27.61 22.07
C MET A 8 28.79 27.40 20.73
N SER A 9 29.32 26.25 20.50
CA SER A 9 29.77 25.78 19.17
C SER A 9 29.59 24.28 19.08
N ALA A 10 28.35 23.83 19.18
CA ALA A 10 27.97 22.51 18.72
C ALA A 10 27.10 22.70 17.46
N ARG A 11 27.73 23.07 16.35
CA ARG A 11 27.22 22.73 15.02
C ARG A 11 27.21 21.22 14.97
N SER A 12 26.02 20.63 15.15
CA SER A 12 25.83 19.21 14.92
C SER A 12 26.08 18.96 13.42
N ASP A 13 27.25 18.49 13.13
CA ASP A 13 27.58 17.83 11.88
C ASP A 13 26.63 16.63 11.77
N ARG A 14 25.51 16.82 11.08
CA ARG A 14 24.66 15.71 10.68
C ARG A 14 25.41 14.95 9.60
N GLN A 15 26.42 14.21 9.99
CA GLN A 15 26.92 13.13 9.16
C GLN A 15 25.74 12.21 8.91
N HIS A 16 25.29 12.15 7.67
CA HIS A 16 24.42 11.10 7.18
C HIS A 16 25.19 9.78 7.31
N HIS A 17 25.19 9.20 8.51
CA HIS A 17 25.64 7.81 8.69
C HIS A 17 24.73 6.95 7.83
N PHE A 18 25.29 6.42 6.74
CA PHE A 18 24.65 5.37 5.95
C PHE A 18 24.36 4.20 6.90
N SER A 19 23.08 4.02 7.21
CA SER A 19 22.67 2.94 8.11
C SER A 19 22.46 1.68 7.26
N TRP A 20 23.22 0.64 7.52
CA TRP A 20 23.04 -0.67 6.89
C TRP A 20 21.58 -1.17 6.95
N THR A 21 20.86 -0.76 7.99
CA THR A 21 19.41 -1.05 8.12
C THR A 21 18.57 -0.34 7.06
N ASP A 22 19.05 0.75 6.46
CA ASP A 22 18.35 1.47 5.40
C ASP A 22 18.57 0.81 4.03
N ALA A 23 19.71 0.10 3.86
CA ALA A 23 20.04 -0.64 2.65
C ALA A 23 19.41 -2.06 2.62
N GLY A 24 18.98 -2.59 3.76
CA GLY A 24 18.50 -3.98 3.90
C GLY A 24 17.50 -4.42 2.81
N PRO A 25 16.40 -3.70 2.58
CA PRO A 25 15.42 -4.06 1.54
C PRO A 25 16.03 -4.11 0.13
N PHE A 26 16.94 -3.20 -0.19
CA PHE A 26 17.59 -3.14 -1.51
C PHE A 26 18.63 -4.25 -1.69
N LEU A 27 19.35 -4.62 -0.62
CA LEU A 27 20.27 -5.75 -0.62
C LEU A 27 19.50 -7.08 -0.78
N ALA A 28 18.36 -7.23 -0.10
CA ALA A 28 17.48 -8.38 -0.26
C ALA A 28 16.93 -8.49 -1.69
N LEU A 29 16.52 -7.35 -2.26
CA LEU A 29 16.07 -7.27 -3.65
C LEU A 29 17.19 -7.72 -4.62
N PHE A 30 18.40 -7.20 -4.45
CA PHE A 30 19.54 -7.57 -5.27
C PHE A 30 19.89 -9.06 -5.14
N ALA A 31 19.96 -9.58 -3.92
CA ALA A 31 20.22 -11.00 -3.66
C ALA A 31 19.17 -11.91 -4.33
N LEU A 32 17.89 -11.50 -4.29
CA LEU A 32 16.79 -12.22 -4.92
C LEU A 32 16.92 -12.20 -6.46
N LEU A 33 17.31 -11.08 -7.06
CA LEU A 33 17.54 -10.98 -8.49
C LEU A 33 18.69 -11.91 -8.93
N VAL A 34 19.78 -11.96 -8.18
CA VAL A 34 20.90 -12.86 -8.43
C VAL A 34 20.48 -14.32 -8.29
N ALA A 35 19.81 -14.67 -7.18
CA ALA A 35 19.33 -16.04 -6.96
C ALA A 35 18.34 -16.48 -8.05
N GLY A 36 17.41 -15.60 -8.43
CA GLY A 36 16.45 -15.89 -9.49
C GLY A 36 17.10 -16.14 -10.85
N PHE A 37 18.12 -15.35 -11.21
CA PHE A 37 18.89 -15.56 -12.44
C PHE A 37 19.64 -16.89 -12.45
N LEU A 38 20.20 -17.30 -11.31
CA LEU A 38 20.91 -18.58 -11.18
C LEU A 38 19.97 -19.79 -11.29
N ILE A 39 18.72 -19.64 -10.87
CA ILE A 39 17.69 -20.70 -10.96
C ILE A 39 17.10 -20.77 -12.37
N ASN A 40 16.75 -19.62 -12.94
CA ASN A 40 16.17 -19.51 -14.27
C ASN A 40 16.61 -18.21 -14.96
N PRO A 41 17.40 -18.25 -16.04
CA PRO A 41 17.86 -17.05 -16.75
C PRO A 41 16.71 -16.14 -17.26
N ASP A 42 15.55 -16.72 -17.60
CA ASP A 42 14.37 -15.96 -18.06
C ASP A 42 13.77 -15.08 -16.96
N PHE A 43 14.17 -15.31 -15.70
CA PHE A 43 13.75 -14.49 -14.55
C PHE A 43 14.10 -13.01 -14.73
N LEU A 44 15.28 -12.69 -15.32
CA LEU A 44 15.71 -11.33 -15.60
C LEU A 44 15.31 -10.82 -16.99
N SER A 45 14.51 -11.57 -17.76
CA SER A 45 14.02 -11.07 -19.05
C SER A 45 13.21 -9.78 -18.86
N ALA A 46 13.32 -8.84 -19.82
CA ALA A 46 12.61 -7.57 -19.76
C ALA A 46 11.09 -7.75 -19.66
N THR A 47 10.55 -8.78 -20.34
CA THR A 47 9.14 -9.14 -20.29
C THR A 47 8.74 -9.61 -18.89
N ASN A 48 9.52 -10.51 -18.27
CA ASN A 48 9.22 -11.01 -16.94
C ASN A 48 9.31 -9.91 -15.88
N LEU A 49 10.42 -9.14 -15.88
CA LEU A 49 10.57 -8.01 -14.95
C LEU A 49 9.47 -6.95 -15.13
N GLY A 50 9.11 -6.63 -16.39
CA GLY A 50 7.99 -5.72 -16.68
C GLY A 50 6.67 -6.23 -16.09
N ASN A 51 6.39 -7.53 -16.22
CA ASN A 51 5.21 -8.14 -15.64
C ASN A 51 5.22 -8.12 -14.11
N VAL A 52 6.34 -8.47 -13.49
CA VAL A 52 6.52 -8.45 -12.02
C VAL A 52 6.29 -7.04 -11.47
N ILE A 53 6.96 -6.03 -12.04
CA ILE A 53 6.82 -4.64 -11.56
C ILE A 53 5.40 -4.12 -11.80
N THR A 54 4.76 -4.49 -12.92
CA THR A 54 3.36 -4.11 -13.19
C THR A 54 2.39 -4.75 -12.19
N ARG A 55 2.62 -6.01 -11.81
CA ARG A 55 1.80 -6.72 -10.82
C ARG A 55 2.03 -6.21 -9.40
N SER A 56 3.26 -5.84 -9.05
CA SER A 56 3.54 -5.26 -7.72
C SER A 56 2.95 -3.86 -7.54
N ALA A 57 2.60 -3.15 -8.62
CA ALA A 57 2.21 -1.74 -8.58
C ALA A 57 1.00 -1.47 -7.68
N TYR A 58 -0.06 -2.28 -7.74
CA TYR A 58 -1.26 -2.06 -6.93
C TYR A 58 -1.02 -2.33 -5.43
N VAL A 59 -0.24 -3.38 -5.09
CA VAL A 59 0.16 -3.62 -3.71
C VAL A 59 1.07 -2.49 -3.22
N ALA A 60 2.01 -2.02 -4.04
CA ALA A 60 2.90 -0.91 -3.72
C ALA A 60 2.12 0.40 -3.45
N ILE A 61 1.10 0.72 -4.27
CA ILE A 61 0.23 1.88 -4.07
C ILE A 61 -0.45 1.81 -2.69
N ILE A 62 -1.07 0.67 -2.36
CA ILE A 62 -1.74 0.48 -1.08
C ILE A 62 -0.73 0.55 0.07
N ALA A 63 0.44 -0.06 -0.09
CA ALA A 63 1.50 -0.09 0.91
C ALA A 63 2.08 1.29 1.23
N VAL A 64 2.09 2.23 0.26
CA VAL A 64 2.42 3.64 0.53
C VAL A 64 1.45 4.23 1.55
N GLY A 65 0.16 4.05 1.37
CA GLY A 65 -0.85 4.49 2.35
C GLY A 65 -0.67 3.80 3.70
N ALA A 66 -0.48 2.47 3.71
CA ALA A 66 -0.25 1.70 4.93
C ALA A 66 1.00 2.15 5.69
N THR A 67 2.01 2.67 5.00
CA THR A 67 3.18 3.27 5.64
C THR A 67 2.81 4.46 6.53
N PHE A 68 1.83 5.29 6.15
CA PHE A 68 1.36 6.38 7.01
C PHE A 68 0.58 5.87 8.22
N VAL A 69 -0.32 4.90 8.01
CA VAL A 69 -1.10 4.30 9.09
C VAL A 69 -0.17 3.66 10.11
N ILE A 70 0.75 2.80 9.67
CA ILE A 70 1.71 2.09 10.54
C ILE A 70 2.66 3.09 11.21
N SER A 71 3.18 4.07 10.48
CA SER A 71 4.07 5.10 11.04
C SER A 71 3.40 5.92 12.16
N SER A 72 2.08 6.08 12.12
CA SER A 72 1.30 6.75 13.17
C SER A 72 0.85 5.82 14.31
N GLY A 73 1.30 4.56 14.32
CA GLY A 73 0.95 3.56 15.32
C GLY A 73 -0.42 2.91 15.11
N GLY A 74 -0.95 2.95 13.88
CA GLY A 74 -2.18 2.25 13.48
C GLY A 74 -1.89 0.99 12.68
N LEU A 75 -2.95 0.25 12.36
CA LEU A 75 -2.95 -0.90 11.46
C LEU A 75 -4.28 -0.94 10.71
N ASP A 76 -4.26 -1.31 9.43
CA ASP A 76 -5.48 -1.44 8.62
C ASP A 76 -5.52 -2.79 7.91
N LEU A 77 -6.38 -3.68 8.41
CA LEU A 77 -6.62 -4.99 7.82
C LEU A 77 -7.73 -4.97 6.77
N SER A 78 -8.45 -3.86 6.63
CA SER A 78 -9.60 -3.79 5.73
C SER A 78 -9.22 -3.53 4.27
N VAL A 79 -7.96 -3.21 3.98
CA VAL A 79 -7.51 -2.72 2.66
C VAL A 79 -7.90 -3.64 1.50
N GLY A 80 -7.79 -4.97 1.66
CA GLY A 80 -8.13 -5.92 0.61
C GLY A 80 -9.64 -5.95 0.30
N SER A 81 -10.48 -5.98 1.34
CA SER A 81 -11.94 -5.90 1.19
C SER A 81 -12.41 -4.52 0.74
N MET A 82 -11.72 -3.47 1.16
CA MET A 82 -11.96 -2.10 0.71
C MET A 82 -11.72 -1.94 -0.80
N VAL A 83 -10.64 -2.56 -1.36
CA VAL A 83 -10.41 -2.62 -2.82
C VAL A 83 -11.60 -3.26 -3.53
N ALA A 84 -12.08 -4.42 -3.04
CA ALA A 84 -13.22 -5.11 -3.65
C ALA A 84 -14.49 -4.25 -3.62
N PHE A 85 -14.79 -3.64 -2.48
CA PHE A 85 -15.94 -2.76 -2.32
C PHE A 85 -15.88 -1.54 -3.23
N ILE A 86 -14.74 -0.84 -3.27
CA ILE A 86 -14.54 0.32 -4.13
C ILE A 86 -14.64 -0.07 -5.61
N ALA A 87 -14.06 -1.22 -6.02
CA ALA A 87 -14.18 -1.74 -7.38
C ALA A 87 -15.64 -1.99 -7.75
N GLY A 88 -16.44 -2.59 -6.85
CA GLY A 88 -17.86 -2.81 -7.04
C GLY A 88 -18.63 -1.52 -7.22
N VAL A 89 -18.48 -0.57 -6.29
CA VAL A 89 -19.09 0.76 -6.37
C VAL A 89 -18.73 1.45 -7.69
N THR A 90 -17.46 1.42 -8.07
CA THR A 90 -16.94 2.06 -9.30
C THR A 90 -17.63 1.49 -10.55
N ILE A 91 -17.65 0.15 -10.68
CA ILE A 91 -18.26 -0.49 -11.87
C ILE A 91 -19.77 -0.27 -11.91
N MET A 92 -20.46 -0.38 -10.78
CA MET A 92 -21.90 -0.12 -10.73
C MET A 92 -22.24 1.29 -11.20
N PHE A 93 -21.50 2.30 -10.71
CA PHE A 93 -21.70 3.68 -11.16
C PHE A 93 -21.32 3.88 -12.62
N MET A 94 -20.22 3.30 -13.08
CA MET A 94 -19.86 3.35 -14.51
C MET A 94 -20.96 2.76 -15.38
N ASN A 95 -21.46 1.56 -15.05
CA ASN A 95 -22.52 0.88 -15.81
C ASN A 95 -23.83 1.66 -15.78
N MET A 96 -24.21 2.25 -14.63
CA MET A 96 -25.40 3.07 -14.49
C MET A 96 -25.32 4.35 -15.32
N MET A 97 -24.15 4.96 -15.42
CA MET A 97 -23.94 6.22 -16.15
C MET A 97 -23.62 6.01 -17.64
N ALA A 98 -23.23 4.80 -18.07
CA ALA A 98 -22.87 4.52 -19.46
C ALA A 98 -23.92 4.94 -20.49
N PRO A 99 -25.24 4.69 -20.30
CA PRO A 99 -26.26 5.08 -21.26
C PRO A 99 -26.38 6.59 -21.46
N SER A 100 -26.11 7.40 -20.44
CA SER A 100 -26.26 8.86 -20.48
C SER A 100 -24.96 9.60 -20.75
N LEU A 101 -23.83 9.13 -20.25
CA LEU A 101 -22.53 9.80 -20.33
C LEU A 101 -21.58 9.15 -21.37
N GLY A 102 -21.91 7.97 -21.89
CA GLY A 102 -21.01 7.24 -22.77
C GLY A 102 -19.64 7.05 -22.12
N LEU A 103 -18.56 7.35 -22.82
CA LEU A 103 -17.18 7.19 -22.32
C LEU A 103 -16.85 8.08 -21.13
N TRP A 104 -17.58 9.18 -20.90
CA TRP A 104 -17.41 10.03 -19.71
C TRP A 104 -17.81 9.34 -18.41
N ALA A 105 -18.52 8.21 -18.47
CA ALA A 105 -18.80 7.37 -17.31
C ALA A 105 -17.50 6.84 -16.66
N ILE A 106 -16.41 6.66 -17.43
CA ILE A 106 -15.12 6.20 -16.92
C ILE A 106 -14.50 7.21 -15.94
N PRO A 107 -14.18 8.45 -16.33
CA PRO A 107 -13.63 9.43 -15.40
C PRO A 107 -14.60 9.75 -14.26
N ALA A 108 -15.92 9.76 -14.50
CA ALA A 108 -16.90 9.92 -13.43
C ALA A 108 -16.83 8.78 -12.40
N GLY A 109 -16.76 7.53 -12.85
CA GLY A 109 -16.57 6.37 -11.96
C GLY A 109 -15.24 6.40 -11.19
N MET A 110 -14.16 6.89 -11.83
CA MET A 110 -12.88 7.08 -11.12
C MET A 110 -12.99 8.10 -9.99
N VAL A 111 -13.73 9.20 -10.19
CA VAL A 111 -14.01 10.18 -9.12
C VAL A 111 -14.81 9.54 -7.99
N ILE A 112 -15.83 8.74 -8.32
CA ILE A 112 -16.62 7.99 -7.32
C ILE A 112 -15.71 7.02 -6.55
N ALA A 113 -14.79 6.32 -7.22
CA ALA A 113 -13.82 5.45 -6.55
C ALA A 113 -12.99 6.21 -5.50
N VAL A 114 -12.49 7.39 -5.86
CA VAL A 114 -11.71 8.23 -4.93
C VAL A 114 -12.56 8.69 -3.76
N ILE A 115 -13.78 9.15 -4.00
CA ILE A 115 -14.70 9.56 -2.93
C ILE A 115 -15.00 8.37 -2.00
N ALA A 116 -15.33 7.20 -2.55
CA ALA A 116 -15.59 6.00 -1.76
C ALA A 116 -14.37 5.61 -0.90
N GLY A 117 -13.16 5.65 -1.46
CA GLY A 117 -11.93 5.37 -0.73
C GLY A 117 -11.67 6.35 0.40
N LEU A 118 -11.84 7.66 0.15
CA LEU A 118 -11.70 8.69 1.18
C LEU A 118 -12.71 8.47 2.32
N LEU A 119 -13.98 8.13 2.00
CA LEU A 119 -15.02 7.86 2.98
C LEU A 119 -14.74 6.59 3.79
N CYS A 120 -14.31 5.51 3.15
CA CYS A 120 -13.91 4.27 3.85
C CYS A 120 -12.73 4.52 4.79
N GLY A 121 -11.70 5.22 4.31
CA GLY A 121 -10.56 5.60 5.14
C GLY A 121 -10.95 6.53 6.30
N LEU A 122 -11.84 7.50 6.05
CA LEU A 122 -12.37 8.37 7.10
C LEU A 122 -13.15 7.57 8.14
N ALA A 123 -14.00 6.64 7.72
CA ALA A 123 -14.77 5.79 8.62
C ALA A 123 -13.82 4.97 9.53
N ASN A 124 -12.82 4.28 8.96
CA ASN A 124 -11.81 3.57 9.74
C ASN A 124 -11.08 4.50 10.71
N GLY A 125 -10.63 5.67 10.22
CA GLY A 125 -9.94 6.65 11.02
C GLY A 125 -10.77 7.15 12.21
N LEU A 126 -12.07 7.42 12.01
CA LEU A 126 -12.98 7.87 13.09
C LEU A 126 -13.29 6.74 14.08
N ILE A 127 -13.53 5.53 13.61
CA ILE A 127 -13.77 4.37 14.49
C ILE A 127 -12.57 4.16 15.43
N VAL A 128 -11.35 4.20 14.89
CA VAL A 128 -10.12 4.04 15.68
C VAL A 128 -9.89 5.21 16.64
N THR A 129 -10.05 6.45 16.17
CA THR A 129 -9.58 7.61 16.93
C THR A 129 -10.65 8.20 17.83
N VAL A 130 -11.88 8.38 17.35
CA VAL A 130 -13.01 8.92 18.11
C VAL A 130 -13.71 7.81 18.85
N GLY A 131 -13.92 6.64 18.20
CA GLY A 131 -14.47 5.45 18.84
C GLY A 131 -13.53 4.83 19.88
N ARG A 132 -12.22 5.18 19.84
CA ARG A 132 -11.17 4.64 20.72
C ARG A 132 -11.10 3.12 20.68
N ILE A 133 -11.42 2.53 19.53
CA ILE A 133 -11.33 1.09 19.32
C ILE A 133 -9.92 0.78 18.82
N GLU A 134 -9.36 -0.33 19.33
CA GLU A 134 -8.03 -0.79 18.91
C GLU A 134 -7.97 -0.94 17.39
N PRO A 135 -6.95 -0.41 16.70
CA PRO A 135 -6.86 -0.42 15.23
C PRO A 135 -7.09 -1.79 14.59
N PHE A 136 -6.51 -2.84 15.19
CA PHE A 136 -6.69 -4.22 14.72
C PHE A 136 -8.15 -4.66 14.74
N ILE A 137 -8.87 -4.41 15.86
CA ILE A 137 -10.28 -4.82 16.03
C ILE A 137 -11.19 -4.00 15.10
N ALA A 138 -10.97 -2.69 15.05
CA ALA A 138 -11.75 -1.78 14.21
C ALA A 138 -11.67 -2.19 12.73
N THR A 139 -10.45 -2.40 12.22
CA THR A 139 -10.23 -2.68 10.80
C THR A 139 -10.54 -4.13 10.43
N LEU A 140 -10.46 -5.07 11.37
CA LEU A 140 -10.99 -6.44 11.19
C LEU A 140 -12.52 -6.41 11.04
N GLY A 141 -13.21 -5.59 11.86
CA GLY A 141 -14.66 -5.40 11.75
C GLY A 141 -15.06 -4.78 10.42
N THR A 142 -14.39 -3.69 9.99
CA THR A 142 -14.68 -3.04 8.71
C THR A 142 -14.26 -3.89 7.51
N MET A 143 -13.25 -4.75 7.63
CA MET A 143 -12.91 -5.78 6.63
C MET A 143 -14.13 -6.68 6.35
N GLY A 144 -14.77 -7.17 7.40
CA GLY A 144 -15.98 -7.97 7.28
C GLY A 144 -17.13 -7.19 6.65
N ILE A 145 -17.34 -5.93 7.08
CA ILE A 145 -18.38 -5.06 6.54
C ILE A 145 -18.19 -4.82 5.04
N PHE A 146 -16.98 -4.38 4.60
CA PHE A 146 -16.71 -4.10 3.18
C PHE A 146 -16.85 -5.38 2.34
N ARG A 147 -16.39 -6.54 2.85
CA ARG A 147 -16.53 -7.81 2.17
C ARG A 147 -18.01 -8.23 2.04
N ALA A 148 -18.79 -8.06 3.08
CA ALA A 148 -20.23 -8.34 3.05
C ALA A 148 -20.97 -7.41 2.08
N LEU A 149 -20.64 -6.11 2.09
CA LEU A 149 -21.26 -5.14 1.18
C LEU A 149 -21.01 -5.49 -0.28
N ILE A 150 -19.77 -5.78 -0.68
CA ILE A 150 -19.50 -6.20 -2.07
C ILE A 150 -20.17 -7.52 -2.41
N THR A 151 -20.21 -8.49 -1.50
CA THR A 151 -20.89 -9.78 -1.71
C THR A 151 -22.39 -9.55 -1.92
N TYR A 152 -23.02 -8.70 -1.12
CA TYR A 152 -24.42 -8.30 -1.29
C TYR A 152 -24.66 -7.61 -2.63
N MET A 153 -23.81 -6.62 -2.99
CA MET A 153 -23.94 -5.86 -4.25
C MET A 153 -23.79 -6.74 -5.49
N THR A 154 -23.03 -7.83 -5.39
CA THR A 154 -22.79 -8.76 -6.52
C THR A 154 -23.69 -9.98 -6.49
N ASP A 155 -24.57 -10.09 -5.49
CA ASP A 155 -25.36 -11.30 -5.22
C ASP A 155 -24.47 -12.56 -5.16
N GLY A 156 -23.30 -12.42 -4.51
CA GLY A 156 -22.28 -13.47 -4.40
C GLY A 156 -21.48 -13.77 -5.68
N GLY A 157 -21.83 -13.13 -6.81
CA GLY A 157 -21.21 -13.34 -8.11
C GLY A 157 -20.22 -12.27 -8.52
N THR A 158 -20.28 -11.83 -9.77
CA THR A 158 -19.43 -10.79 -10.35
C THR A 158 -20.26 -9.72 -11.05
N ILE A 159 -19.80 -8.46 -10.97
CA ILE A 159 -20.36 -7.35 -11.76
C ILE A 159 -19.37 -7.04 -12.89
N PRO A 160 -19.64 -7.44 -14.15
CA PRO A 160 -18.78 -7.08 -15.27
C PRO A 160 -18.95 -5.60 -15.60
N ILE A 161 -17.89 -5.00 -16.13
CA ILE A 161 -17.97 -3.66 -16.73
C ILE A 161 -18.77 -3.71 -18.02
N ASP A 162 -19.56 -2.67 -18.27
CA ASP A 162 -20.33 -2.55 -19.51
C ASP A 162 -19.44 -2.66 -20.75
N ARG A 163 -19.92 -3.39 -21.77
CA ARG A 163 -19.16 -3.65 -23.00
C ARG A 163 -18.73 -2.38 -23.70
N SER A 164 -19.57 -1.34 -23.66
CA SER A 164 -19.28 -0.04 -24.29
C SER A 164 -18.11 0.71 -23.64
N LEU A 165 -17.80 0.43 -22.39
CA LEU A 165 -16.73 1.08 -21.62
C LEU A 165 -15.44 0.25 -21.58
N ARG A 166 -15.53 -1.05 -21.81
CA ARG A 166 -14.45 -2.01 -21.54
C ARG A 166 -13.16 -1.68 -22.29
N ASP A 167 -13.25 -1.44 -23.59
CA ASP A 167 -12.06 -1.19 -24.41
C ASP A 167 -11.43 0.17 -24.10
N ALA A 168 -12.24 1.19 -23.79
CA ALA A 168 -11.76 2.51 -23.42
C ALA A 168 -11.15 2.55 -22.01
N TYR A 169 -11.57 1.66 -21.10
CA TYR A 169 -11.01 1.59 -19.74
C TYR A 169 -9.78 0.68 -19.65
N ARG A 170 -9.66 -0.30 -20.53
CA ARG A 170 -8.56 -1.27 -20.58
C ARG A 170 -7.16 -0.65 -20.53
N PRO A 171 -6.86 0.49 -21.21
CA PRO A 171 -5.54 1.12 -21.18
C PRO A 171 -5.06 1.58 -19.80
N VAL A 172 -5.95 1.74 -18.81
CA VAL A 172 -5.55 2.12 -17.44
C VAL A 172 -4.70 1.02 -16.78
N TYR A 173 -4.85 -0.25 -17.19
CA TYR A 173 -3.97 -1.33 -16.74
C TYR A 173 -2.99 -1.78 -17.83
N PHE A 174 -3.47 -2.00 -19.06
CA PHE A 174 -2.68 -2.62 -20.13
C PHE A 174 -1.97 -1.60 -21.04
N GLY A 175 -2.29 -0.30 -20.87
CA GLY A 175 -1.67 0.76 -21.66
C GLY A 175 -0.25 1.07 -21.19
N THR A 176 0.50 1.69 -22.10
CA THR A 176 1.85 2.18 -21.85
C THR A 176 1.98 3.63 -22.25
N VAL A 177 2.79 4.39 -21.50
CA VAL A 177 3.20 5.75 -21.85
C VAL A 177 4.72 5.74 -21.99
N ALA A 178 5.23 6.11 -23.16
CA ALA A 178 6.65 6.00 -23.48
C ALA A 178 7.25 4.59 -23.22
N GLY A 179 6.46 3.53 -23.47
CA GLY A 179 6.87 2.15 -23.26
C GLY A 179 6.77 1.67 -21.81
N ILE A 180 6.41 2.52 -20.85
CA ILE A 180 6.27 2.17 -19.44
C ILE A 180 4.77 1.87 -19.14
N PRO A 181 4.43 0.70 -18.54
CA PRO A 181 3.06 0.38 -18.14
C PRO A 181 2.44 1.44 -17.22
N VAL A 182 1.18 1.79 -17.47
CA VAL A 182 0.45 2.80 -16.68
C VAL A 182 0.44 2.48 -15.18
N PRO A 183 0.26 1.21 -14.72
CA PRO A 183 0.32 0.90 -13.30
C PRO A 183 1.65 1.28 -12.63
N ILE A 184 2.77 1.11 -13.33
CA ILE A 184 4.10 1.47 -12.82
C ILE A 184 4.19 2.99 -12.62
N LEU A 185 3.70 3.77 -13.61
CA LEU A 185 3.70 5.23 -13.53
C LEU A 185 2.81 5.75 -12.38
N LEU A 186 1.65 5.15 -12.20
CA LEU A 186 0.74 5.49 -11.09
C LEU A 186 1.39 5.14 -9.73
N SER A 187 2.01 3.98 -9.63
CA SER A 187 2.73 3.58 -8.41
C SER A 187 3.90 4.51 -8.10
N ALA A 188 4.69 4.88 -9.11
CA ALA A 188 5.80 5.82 -8.96
C ALA A 188 5.29 7.21 -8.53
N LEU A 189 4.20 7.70 -9.13
CA LEU A 189 3.58 8.98 -8.77
C LEU A 189 3.13 8.97 -7.30
N VAL A 190 2.40 7.93 -6.88
CA VAL A 190 1.93 7.78 -5.49
C VAL A 190 3.11 7.66 -4.54
N ALA A 191 4.18 6.93 -4.90
CA ALA A 191 5.39 6.82 -4.09
C ALA A 191 6.11 8.17 -3.93
N VAL A 192 6.25 8.95 -5.00
CA VAL A 192 6.87 10.29 -4.95
C VAL A 192 6.05 11.24 -4.08
N ILE A 193 4.73 11.28 -4.27
CA ILE A 193 3.83 12.11 -3.45
C ILE A 193 3.90 11.66 -1.99
N GLY A 194 3.82 10.35 -1.73
CA GLY A 194 3.91 9.78 -0.39
C GLY A 194 5.24 10.09 0.28
N ALA A 195 6.36 9.95 -0.43
CA ALA A 195 7.69 10.29 0.06
C ALA A 195 7.81 11.79 0.37
N PHE A 196 7.30 12.65 -0.49
CA PHE A 196 7.27 14.09 -0.24
C PHE A 196 6.46 14.42 1.02
N VAL A 197 5.24 13.87 1.15
CA VAL A 197 4.37 14.09 2.31
C VAL A 197 5.03 13.58 3.59
N LEU A 198 5.60 12.35 3.56
CA LEU A 198 6.18 11.73 4.74
C LEU A 198 7.48 12.41 5.17
N TYR A 199 8.38 12.74 4.23
CA TYR A 199 9.74 13.20 4.56
C TYR A 199 9.88 14.73 4.60
N LYS A 200 9.07 15.46 3.81
CA LYS A 200 9.26 16.91 3.63
C LYS A 200 8.20 17.77 4.32
N THR A 201 7.05 17.19 4.74
CA THR A 201 5.97 18.00 5.33
C THR A 201 5.94 17.93 6.87
N LYS A 202 5.21 18.89 7.47
CA LYS A 202 4.90 18.89 8.91
C LYS A 202 4.05 17.67 9.29
N TYR A 203 3.22 17.16 8.35
CA TYR A 203 2.35 16.04 8.61
C TYR A 203 3.15 14.74 8.83
N GLY A 204 4.13 14.44 7.99
CA GLY A 204 4.98 13.26 8.17
C GLY A 204 5.72 13.25 9.52
N ARG A 205 6.21 14.43 9.97
CA ARG A 205 6.81 14.56 11.31
C ARG A 205 5.81 14.28 12.43
N LYS A 206 4.54 14.72 12.28
CA LYS A 206 3.47 14.42 13.24
C LYS A 206 3.16 12.93 13.28
N CYS A 207 3.08 12.24 12.12
CA CYS A 207 2.92 10.79 12.08
C CYS A 207 4.02 10.07 12.86
N ALA A 208 5.28 10.44 12.63
CA ALA A 208 6.41 9.85 13.34
C ALA A 208 6.35 10.13 14.86
N ALA A 209 5.99 11.35 15.26
CA ALA A 209 5.87 11.70 16.69
C ALA A 209 4.76 10.91 17.38
N VAL A 210 3.57 10.84 16.76
CA VAL A 210 2.40 10.11 17.31
C VAL A 210 2.69 8.62 17.41
N GLY A 211 3.34 8.04 16.39
CA GLY A 211 3.68 6.62 16.41
C GLY A 211 4.83 6.26 17.34
N ALA A 212 5.74 7.19 17.61
CA ALA A 212 6.85 6.96 18.55
C ALA A 212 6.37 6.95 20.01
N ASN A 213 5.54 7.94 20.38
CA ASN A 213 4.92 8.00 21.70
C ASN A 213 3.71 8.95 21.66
N GLU A 214 2.52 8.37 21.83
CA GLU A 214 1.25 9.10 21.75
C GLU A 214 1.11 10.17 22.83
N ASP A 215 1.52 9.85 24.08
CA ASP A 215 1.37 10.78 25.20
C ASP A 215 2.31 11.97 25.06
N VAL A 216 3.57 11.72 24.69
CA VAL A 216 4.55 12.79 24.42
C VAL A 216 4.07 13.68 23.28
N ALA A 217 3.53 13.11 22.19
CA ALA A 217 2.98 13.87 21.07
C ALA A 217 1.81 14.75 21.53
N ARG A 218 0.91 14.21 22.37
CA ARG A 218 -0.24 14.93 22.93
C ARG A 218 0.21 16.09 23.83
N TYR A 219 1.16 15.88 24.74
CA TYR A 219 1.73 16.94 25.58
C TYR A 219 2.47 18.01 24.77
N SER A 220 3.00 17.65 23.60
CA SER A 220 3.62 18.60 22.66
C SER A 220 2.60 19.34 21.77
N GLY A 221 1.30 19.24 22.04
CA GLY A 221 0.24 19.93 21.30
C GLY A 221 -0.10 19.29 19.93
N ILE A 222 0.33 18.05 19.67
CA ILE A 222 -0.01 17.34 18.44
C ILE A 222 -1.35 16.61 18.63
N SER A 223 -2.34 16.92 17.77
CA SER A 223 -3.60 16.20 17.78
C SER A 223 -3.43 14.78 17.22
N VAL A 224 -3.44 13.79 18.10
CA VAL A 224 -3.35 12.35 17.75
C VAL A 224 -4.54 11.96 16.88
N VAL A 225 -5.75 12.34 17.28
CA VAL A 225 -7.00 12.07 16.53
C VAL A 225 -6.87 12.53 15.08
N LYS A 226 -6.55 13.81 14.86
CA LYS A 226 -6.42 14.37 13.51
C LYS A 226 -5.32 13.69 12.72
N THR A 227 -4.16 13.41 13.33
CA THR A 227 -3.01 12.83 12.65
C THR A 227 -3.29 11.40 12.18
N ARG A 228 -3.85 10.55 13.05
CA ARG A 228 -4.21 9.16 12.68
C ARG A 228 -5.38 9.12 11.69
N THR A 229 -6.45 9.90 11.90
CA THR A 229 -7.57 9.94 10.95
C THR A 229 -7.11 10.29 9.54
N ILE A 230 -6.24 11.30 9.39
CA ILE A 230 -5.69 11.67 8.08
C ILE A 230 -4.85 10.51 7.50
N ALA A 231 -4.11 9.74 8.31
CA ALA A 231 -3.36 8.57 7.82
C ALA A 231 -4.31 7.52 7.20
N TYR A 232 -5.44 7.22 7.83
CA TYR A 232 -6.45 6.32 7.28
C TYR A 232 -7.12 6.89 6.01
N VAL A 233 -7.36 8.20 5.95
CA VAL A 233 -7.88 8.86 4.74
C VAL A 233 -6.88 8.74 3.57
N ILE A 234 -5.58 8.93 3.82
CA ILE A 234 -4.51 8.70 2.83
C ILE A 234 -4.52 7.24 2.39
N GLN A 235 -4.65 6.30 3.33
CA GLN A 235 -4.78 4.86 3.04
C GLN A 235 -5.97 4.60 2.11
N GLY A 236 -7.14 5.13 2.41
CA GLY A 236 -8.34 4.99 1.58
C GLY A 236 -8.16 5.57 0.17
N ALA A 237 -7.48 6.71 0.04
CA ALA A 237 -7.13 7.28 -1.26
C ALA A 237 -6.19 6.36 -2.05
N CYS A 238 -5.17 5.78 -1.42
CA CYS A 238 -4.27 4.83 -2.06
C CYS A 238 -5.02 3.55 -2.50
N VAL A 239 -5.93 3.04 -1.67
CA VAL A 239 -6.78 1.90 -2.01
C VAL A 239 -7.66 2.20 -3.23
N ALA A 240 -8.23 3.41 -3.31
CA ALA A 240 -9.02 3.83 -4.47
C ALA A 240 -8.20 3.87 -5.76
N VAL A 241 -6.99 4.44 -5.72
CA VAL A 241 -6.08 4.46 -6.88
C VAL A 241 -5.71 3.04 -7.30
N ALA A 242 -5.44 2.15 -6.34
CA ALA A 242 -5.16 0.75 -6.63
C ALA A 242 -6.38 0.04 -7.25
N ALA A 243 -7.60 0.29 -6.76
CA ALA A 243 -8.83 -0.26 -7.32
C ALA A 243 -9.06 0.22 -8.76
N ILE A 244 -8.91 1.53 -9.04
CA ILE A 244 -9.01 2.11 -10.38
C ILE A 244 -8.03 1.43 -11.34
N CYS A 245 -6.80 1.19 -10.90
CA CYS A 245 -5.76 0.55 -11.69
C CYS A 245 -6.03 -0.95 -11.92
N TYR A 246 -6.60 -1.65 -10.91
CA TYR A 246 -6.77 -3.09 -10.95
C TYR A 246 -8.05 -3.55 -11.68
N VAL A 247 -9.14 -2.78 -11.59
CA VAL A 247 -10.44 -3.11 -12.22
C VAL A 247 -10.31 -3.46 -13.71
N PRO A 248 -9.58 -2.71 -14.56
CA PRO A 248 -9.47 -3.04 -15.98
C PRO A 248 -8.77 -4.38 -16.25
N ARG A 249 -7.94 -4.86 -15.32
CA ARG A 249 -7.27 -6.16 -15.43
C ARG A 249 -8.28 -7.31 -15.41
N LEU A 250 -9.26 -7.25 -14.52
CA LEU A 250 -10.31 -8.27 -14.39
C LEU A 250 -11.48 -8.01 -15.36
N GLY A 251 -11.76 -6.76 -15.67
CA GLY A 251 -12.95 -6.34 -16.40
C GLY A 251 -14.24 -6.56 -15.60
N ALA A 252 -14.13 -6.77 -14.30
CA ALA A 252 -15.24 -7.04 -13.39
C ALA A 252 -14.86 -6.75 -11.93
N ALA A 253 -15.83 -6.54 -11.07
CA ALA A 253 -15.69 -6.57 -9.62
C ALA A 253 -16.21 -7.90 -9.06
N THR A 254 -15.45 -8.48 -8.13
CA THR A 254 -15.80 -9.74 -7.47
C THR A 254 -15.61 -9.64 -5.96
N PRO A 255 -16.38 -10.38 -5.15
CA PRO A 255 -16.16 -10.43 -3.70
C PRO A 255 -14.78 -10.95 -3.31
N THR A 256 -14.11 -11.74 -4.15
CA THR A 256 -12.78 -12.30 -3.89
C THR A 256 -11.64 -11.37 -4.26
N THR A 257 -11.91 -10.23 -4.92
CA THR A 257 -10.89 -9.22 -5.24
C THR A 257 -10.18 -8.78 -3.96
N GLY A 258 -8.85 -8.69 -4.03
CA GLY A 258 -8.03 -8.23 -2.92
C GLY A 258 -7.97 -9.17 -1.71
N GLN A 259 -8.36 -10.44 -1.85
CA GLN A 259 -8.24 -11.42 -0.77
C GLN A 259 -6.77 -11.61 -0.37
N LEU A 260 -6.47 -11.54 0.93
CA LEU A 260 -5.14 -11.59 1.52
C LEU A 260 -4.18 -10.44 1.15
N TRP A 261 -4.67 -9.38 0.46
CA TRP A 261 -3.81 -8.24 0.15
C TRP A 261 -3.41 -7.45 1.39
N GLU A 262 -4.21 -7.46 2.45
CA GLU A 262 -3.84 -6.89 3.75
C GLU A 262 -2.52 -7.47 4.27
N LEU A 263 -2.32 -8.78 4.15
CA LEU A 263 -1.09 -9.45 4.56
C LEU A 263 0.07 -9.08 3.66
N GLN A 264 -0.13 -9.05 2.34
CA GLN A 264 0.89 -8.64 1.37
C GLN A 264 1.34 -7.19 1.61
N VAL A 265 0.38 -6.27 1.82
CA VAL A 265 0.64 -4.86 2.08
C VAL A 265 1.45 -4.67 3.37
N ILE A 266 1.02 -5.29 4.47
CA ILE A 266 1.75 -5.20 5.75
C ILE A 266 3.15 -5.78 5.60
N THR A 267 3.29 -6.91 4.92
CA THR A 267 4.58 -7.55 4.67
C THR A 267 5.52 -6.65 3.86
N ALA A 268 5.01 -6.04 2.77
CA ALA A 268 5.78 -5.10 1.97
C ALA A 268 6.30 -3.92 2.81
N VAL A 269 5.46 -3.37 3.68
CA VAL A 269 5.80 -2.26 4.59
C VAL A 269 6.87 -2.68 5.60
N VAL A 270 6.74 -3.89 6.16
CA VAL A 270 7.67 -4.43 7.18
C VAL A 270 9.01 -4.80 6.58
N ILE A 271 9.03 -5.55 5.47
CA ILE A 271 10.27 -5.88 4.72
C ILE A 271 10.95 -4.58 4.27
N GLY A 272 10.15 -3.57 3.90
CA GLY A 272 10.62 -2.24 3.56
C GLY A 272 11.28 -1.46 4.70
N GLY A 273 11.27 -2.00 5.94
CA GLY A 273 11.92 -1.43 7.10
C GLY A 273 11.13 -0.33 7.81
N THR A 274 9.82 -0.24 7.57
CA THR A 274 8.90 0.57 8.37
C THR A 274 8.65 -0.15 9.70
N ALA A 275 8.76 0.57 10.82
CA ALA A 275 8.59 0.00 12.14
C ALA A 275 7.11 -0.24 12.46
N LEU A 276 6.70 -1.50 12.72
CA LEU A 276 5.30 -1.83 13.09
C LEU A 276 4.83 -1.16 14.38
N ARG A 277 5.75 -0.84 15.29
CA ARG A 277 5.41 -0.10 16.52
C ARG A 277 5.13 1.39 16.27
N GLY A 278 5.28 1.86 15.02
CA GLY A 278 5.17 3.26 14.67
C GLY A 278 6.47 4.04 14.81
N GLY A 279 6.41 5.34 14.58
CA GLY A 279 7.52 6.28 14.73
C GLY A 279 8.47 6.38 13.53
N LYS A 280 8.56 5.38 12.67
CA LYS A 280 9.45 5.39 11.50
C LYS A 280 8.76 4.79 10.29
N GLY A 281 8.64 5.53 9.20
CA GLY A 281 8.11 5.08 7.92
C GLY A 281 9.14 5.20 6.80
N ARG A 282 9.12 4.25 5.85
CA ARG A 282 10.07 4.16 4.74
C ARG A 282 9.37 3.87 3.42
N ILE A 283 8.97 4.91 2.69
CA ILE A 283 8.24 4.74 1.42
C ILE A 283 9.06 3.95 0.39
N TRP A 284 10.33 4.32 0.15
CA TRP A 284 11.16 3.64 -0.85
C TRP A 284 11.44 2.18 -0.48
N GLY A 285 11.67 1.92 0.81
CA GLY A 285 11.78 0.55 1.30
C GLY A 285 10.49 -0.24 1.11
N THR A 286 9.34 0.36 1.38
CA THR A 286 8.02 -0.25 1.16
C THR A 286 7.78 -0.63 -0.30
N ILE A 287 8.17 0.23 -1.25
CA ILE A 287 8.11 -0.09 -2.69
C ILE A 287 9.01 -1.29 -3.01
N ALA A 288 10.25 -1.29 -2.52
CA ALA A 288 11.15 -2.44 -2.68
C ALA A 288 10.54 -3.72 -2.08
N GLY A 289 9.91 -3.64 -0.90
CA GLY A 289 9.21 -4.75 -0.27
C GLY A 289 8.07 -5.32 -1.10
N ALA A 290 7.27 -4.47 -1.73
CA ALA A 290 6.20 -4.91 -2.64
C ALA A 290 6.75 -5.65 -3.87
N VAL A 291 7.85 -5.14 -4.45
CA VAL A 291 8.53 -5.80 -5.58
C VAL A 291 9.15 -7.13 -5.14
N ILE A 292 9.77 -7.20 -3.97
CA ILE A 292 10.35 -8.44 -3.41
C ILE A 292 9.28 -9.53 -3.30
N LEU A 293 8.11 -9.21 -2.77
CA LEU A 293 7.03 -10.19 -2.62
C LEU A 293 6.57 -10.75 -3.96
N GLU A 294 6.42 -9.91 -4.97
CA GLU A 294 6.01 -10.35 -6.30
C GLU A 294 7.13 -11.13 -7.00
N LEU A 295 8.41 -10.74 -6.81
CA LEU A 295 9.56 -11.51 -7.33
C LEU A 295 9.64 -12.90 -6.71
N ILE A 296 9.38 -13.04 -5.41
CA ILE A 296 9.34 -14.34 -4.74
C ILE A 296 8.24 -15.21 -5.34
N ALA A 297 7.01 -14.65 -5.48
CA ALA A 297 5.90 -15.36 -6.09
C ALA A 297 6.21 -15.79 -7.55
N ASN A 298 6.81 -14.88 -8.31
CA ASN A 298 7.23 -15.13 -9.69
C ASN A 298 8.32 -16.23 -9.77
N LEU A 299 9.32 -16.17 -8.88
CA LEU A 299 10.40 -17.18 -8.85
C LEU A 299 9.86 -18.58 -8.50
N MET A 300 8.89 -18.66 -7.58
CA MET A 300 8.24 -19.93 -7.25
C MET A 300 7.55 -20.56 -8.46
N VAL A 301 6.85 -19.74 -9.25
CA VAL A 301 6.17 -20.19 -10.48
C VAL A 301 7.18 -20.61 -11.55
N LEU A 302 8.28 -19.85 -11.73
CA LEU A 302 9.29 -20.13 -12.76
C LEU A 302 10.24 -21.29 -12.42
N SER A 303 10.36 -21.63 -11.13
CA SER A 303 11.28 -22.66 -10.67
C SER A 303 10.71 -24.07 -10.71
N ASP A 304 9.38 -24.20 -10.85
CA ASP A 304 8.63 -25.47 -10.74
C ASP A 304 8.88 -26.26 -9.43
N PHE A 305 9.63 -25.68 -8.48
CA PHE A 305 9.93 -26.34 -7.19
C PHE A 305 8.74 -26.35 -6.23
N VAL A 306 7.84 -25.38 -6.37
CA VAL A 306 6.73 -25.18 -5.45
C VAL A 306 5.45 -24.94 -6.24
N SER A 307 4.40 -25.69 -5.89
CA SER A 307 3.07 -25.48 -6.48
C SER A 307 2.59 -24.05 -6.26
N GLU A 308 1.96 -23.45 -7.28
CA GLU A 308 1.34 -22.12 -7.19
C GLU A 308 0.36 -21.99 -6.03
N TYR A 309 -0.28 -23.08 -5.61
CA TYR A 309 -1.18 -23.12 -4.45
C TYR A 309 -0.48 -22.86 -3.10
N LEU A 310 0.83 -23.06 -3.03
CA LEU A 310 1.63 -22.85 -1.82
C LEU A 310 2.24 -21.44 -1.73
N VAL A 311 2.10 -20.58 -2.75
CA VAL A 311 2.64 -19.22 -2.76
C VAL A 311 2.19 -18.44 -1.51
N ALA A 312 0.90 -18.52 -1.14
CA ALA A 312 0.38 -17.84 0.04
C ALA A 312 0.99 -18.39 1.35
N ALA A 313 1.26 -19.70 1.44
CA ALA A 313 1.91 -20.30 2.60
C ALA A 313 3.36 -19.80 2.75
N VAL A 314 4.11 -19.76 1.64
CA VAL A 314 5.49 -19.23 1.63
C VAL A 314 5.51 -17.74 2.00
N GLN A 315 4.58 -16.94 1.47
CA GLN A 315 4.42 -15.54 1.89
C GLN A 315 4.18 -15.43 3.40
N GLY A 316 3.33 -16.30 3.98
CA GLY A 316 3.11 -16.37 5.43
C GLY A 316 4.39 -16.65 6.23
N VAL A 317 5.20 -17.60 5.78
CA VAL A 317 6.51 -17.90 6.40
C VAL A 317 7.45 -16.69 6.31
N ILE A 318 7.49 -16.01 5.18
CA ILE A 318 8.31 -14.81 4.98
C ILE A 318 7.89 -13.70 5.95
N ILE A 319 6.58 -13.49 6.17
CA ILE A 319 6.08 -12.53 7.15
C ILE A 319 6.64 -12.85 8.54
N ILE A 320 6.54 -14.10 8.95
CA ILE A 320 7.01 -14.54 10.29
C ILE A 320 8.52 -14.31 10.42
N ILE A 321 9.31 -14.69 9.41
CA ILE A 321 10.76 -14.48 9.41
C ILE A 321 11.10 -12.99 9.46
N ALA A 322 10.46 -12.16 8.64
CA ALA A 322 10.69 -10.72 8.63
C ALA A 322 10.41 -10.08 10.00
N MET A 323 9.35 -10.53 10.67
CA MET A 323 9.00 -10.08 12.02
C MET A 323 10.01 -10.52 13.07
N LEU A 324 10.51 -11.75 12.98
CA LEU A 324 11.56 -12.24 13.88
C LEU A 324 12.86 -11.45 13.71
N VAL A 325 13.30 -11.23 12.47
CA VAL A 325 14.50 -10.43 12.18
C VAL A 325 14.34 -9.00 12.71
N GLN A 326 13.18 -8.37 12.51
CA GLN A 326 12.92 -7.02 13.03
C GLN A 326 12.93 -6.97 14.58
N ARG A 327 12.56 -8.06 15.25
CA ARG A 327 12.61 -8.17 16.71
C ARG A 327 14.05 -8.24 17.24
N PHE A 328 14.94 -8.96 16.54
CA PHE A 328 16.33 -9.17 16.96
C PHE A 328 17.30 -8.07 16.50
N SER A 329 16.91 -7.21 15.56
CA SER A 329 17.76 -6.09 15.10
C SER A 329 17.65 -4.83 15.99
N LYS A 330 17.19 -5.02 17.21
CA LYS A 330 17.19 -4.06 18.32
C LYS A 330 18.32 -4.36 19.27
#